data_87ee2d5ae7c9ef562e5301476d96fdda
#
_entry.id   87ee2d5ae7c9ef562e5301476d96fdda
#
_cell.length_a   1.000
_cell.length_b   1.000
_cell.length_c   1.000
_cell.angle_alpha   90.00
_cell.angle_beta   90.00
_cell.angle_gamma   90.00
#
_symmetry.space_group_name_H-M   'P 1'
#
loop_
_entity.id
_entity.type
_entity.pdbx_description
1 polymer ?
#
loop_
_entity_poly.entity_id
_entity_poly.type
_entity_poly.pdbx_seq_one_letter_code
_entity_poly.pdbx_strand_id
1 'polypeptide(L)'
;MLIVVIAFFTLLTIITVKLVSIMTVQADDYGYRARAVQERERSIKAKRGSIYDRNGVVLAGNQAVCSISVIHNQIEDPETVIRVLSEKLELPEEDVRRRVEKRSVREKIKSNVDKELADEIRAMNLAGVMIDEDYKRYYPYSTLASHVLGFTGSDNQGIVGLEVYYDDLLMGENGSINTVTNARGIEVENMAERRVEGTAGQNLVTSIDINIQQYITQKALEVLEKKQAKRVCIIVMNPQNGEIYALADVPEYNLNEPFTLNYETDETVTQDMWNQMWRNYCISDTYEPGSTFKIVTATTAFEQGVLRVEDQFYCPGYHIVEDRRIRCHKVAGHGAETFREGIMNSCNPVFMQVGERIGVDGFYDGLRKLGLFEQTGVDLPGEANSIFHKQEKVGPVELATMSFGQSFQITPLQLMRAASAVVNGGNLVTPHFGVYTTDENNNVTEVLKYETKTGAVSTATSETMKGLLEAVVAEGTGHRAYIAGYSIGGKTATSEKLPRSENRYISSFLGFSPADNPQVMTLILIDEPQGIYYGGTIAAPVVGEIYDNILPYLGIYKDENAEEETTQTISIDDAVF
;
A
#
# COMPACT_ATOMS: atom_id res chain seq x y z
N MET A 1 -36.44 45.60 70.72
CA MET A 1 -36.72 44.16 70.71
C MET A 1 -37.62 43.74 69.53
N LEU A 2 -38.79 44.40 69.29
CA LEU A 2 -39.72 44.04 68.22
C LEU A 2 -39.11 44.07 66.78
N ILE A 3 -38.34 45.15 66.47
CA ILE A 3 -37.66 45.32 65.16
C ILE A 3 -36.65 44.19 64.88
N VAL A 4 -35.91 43.77 65.89
CA VAL A 4 -34.92 42.66 65.78
C VAL A 4 -35.62 41.31 65.52
N VAL A 5 -36.77 41.09 66.16
CA VAL A 5 -37.60 39.87 65.96
C VAL A 5 -38.19 39.84 64.54
N ILE A 6 -38.71 40.98 64.08
CA ILE A 6 -39.22 41.10 62.71
C ILE A 6 -38.12 40.88 61.69
N ALA A 7 -36.97 41.48 61.84
CA ALA A 7 -35.81 41.29 60.95
C ALA A 7 -35.34 39.83 60.94
N PHE A 8 -35.34 39.13 62.07
CA PHE A 8 -34.99 37.70 62.16
C PHE A 8 -35.99 36.82 61.40
N PHE A 9 -37.29 37.03 61.60
CA PHE A 9 -38.30 36.25 60.85
C PHE A 9 -38.30 36.55 59.35
N THR A 10 -38.06 37.81 58.95
CA THR A 10 -37.92 38.15 57.53
C THR A 10 -36.72 37.47 56.90
N LEU A 11 -35.57 37.46 57.57
CA LEU A 11 -34.38 36.75 57.10
C LEU A 11 -34.63 35.24 57.01
N LEU A 12 -35.27 34.65 58.01
CA LEU A 12 -35.59 33.21 58.01
C LEU A 12 -36.53 32.86 56.85
N THR A 13 -37.53 33.70 56.59
CA THR A 13 -38.45 33.50 55.45
C THR A 13 -37.71 33.59 54.11
N ILE A 14 -36.82 34.55 53.92
CA ILE A 14 -36.00 34.68 52.71
C ILE A 14 -35.12 33.43 52.51
N ILE A 15 -34.47 32.96 53.56
CA ILE A 15 -33.66 31.74 53.49
C ILE A 15 -34.48 30.51 53.14
N THR A 16 -35.67 30.36 53.78
CA THR A 16 -36.57 29.24 53.52
C THR A 16 -37.09 29.26 52.08
N VAL A 17 -37.54 30.40 51.57
CA VAL A 17 -37.98 30.57 50.18
C VAL A 17 -36.83 30.26 49.21
N LYS A 18 -35.63 30.73 49.51
CA LYS A 18 -34.44 30.42 48.70
C LYS A 18 -34.12 28.93 48.69
N LEU A 19 -34.20 28.28 49.85
CA LEU A 19 -33.95 26.85 50.01
C LEU A 19 -35.00 26.02 49.22
N VAL A 20 -36.29 26.39 49.36
CA VAL A 20 -37.37 25.75 48.59
C VAL A 20 -37.17 25.95 47.07
N SER A 21 -36.78 27.17 46.65
CA SER A 21 -36.47 27.43 45.25
C SER A 21 -35.32 26.58 44.72
N ILE A 22 -34.24 26.39 45.51
CA ILE A 22 -33.13 25.52 45.14
C ILE A 22 -33.58 24.04 45.06
N MET A 23 -34.41 23.62 46.05
CA MET A 23 -34.86 22.21 46.12
C MET A 23 -35.95 21.83 45.12
N THR A 24 -36.64 22.78 44.54
CA THR A 24 -37.76 22.49 43.61
C THR A 24 -37.54 23.05 42.20
N VAL A 25 -37.29 24.36 42.04
CA VAL A 25 -37.20 25.03 40.76
C VAL A 25 -35.80 24.85 40.13
N GLN A 26 -34.74 24.83 40.99
CA GLN A 26 -33.37 24.74 40.51
C GLN A 26 -32.76 23.33 40.76
N ALA A 27 -33.54 22.38 41.27
CA ALA A 27 -33.05 21.04 41.63
C ALA A 27 -32.48 20.32 40.43
N ASP A 28 -33.13 20.37 39.28
CA ASP A 28 -32.68 19.69 38.06
C ASP A 28 -31.40 20.32 37.50
N ASP A 29 -31.27 21.65 37.51
CA ASP A 29 -30.06 22.35 37.05
C ASP A 29 -28.85 22.07 37.98
N TYR A 30 -29.05 22.15 39.31
CA TYR A 30 -27.99 21.79 40.25
C TYR A 30 -27.67 20.28 40.23
N GLY A 31 -28.67 19.42 40.05
CA GLY A 31 -28.49 18.00 39.86
C GLY A 31 -27.72 17.67 38.61
N TYR A 32 -28.02 18.34 37.48
CA TYR A 32 -27.28 18.23 36.23
C TYR A 32 -25.81 18.68 36.40
N ARG A 33 -25.57 19.85 36.98
CA ARG A 33 -24.24 20.36 37.25
C ARG A 33 -23.44 19.47 38.22
N ALA A 34 -24.09 18.91 39.24
CA ALA A 34 -23.46 18.00 40.17
C ALA A 34 -23.06 16.69 39.45
N ARG A 35 -23.95 16.13 38.62
CA ARG A 35 -23.66 14.95 37.81
C ARG A 35 -22.51 15.22 36.82
N ALA A 36 -22.55 16.33 36.10
CA ALA A 36 -21.49 16.71 35.16
C ALA A 36 -20.10 16.86 35.81
N VAL A 37 -20.03 17.15 37.12
CA VAL A 37 -18.76 17.21 37.87
C VAL A 37 -18.40 15.85 38.45
N GLN A 38 -19.38 15.00 38.76
CA GLN A 38 -19.19 13.70 39.42
C GLN A 38 -19.07 12.55 38.45
N GLU A 39 -19.77 12.60 37.30
CA GLU A 39 -19.69 11.57 36.27
C GLU A 39 -18.43 11.79 35.41
N ARG A 40 -17.66 10.72 35.25
CA ARG A 40 -16.52 10.68 34.33
C ARG A 40 -16.76 9.61 33.30
N GLU A 41 -16.73 10.05 32.06
CA GLU A 41 -16.73 9.18 30.92
C GLU A 41 -15.30 8.83 30.54
N ARG A 42 -15.02 7.53 30.42
CA ARG A 42 -13.77 6.98 29.87
C ARG A 42 -14.11 6.21 28.60
N SER A 43 -13.37 6.48 27.53
CA SER A 43 -13.47 5.71 26.30
C SER A 43 -12.78 4.36 26.47
N ILE A 44 -13.45 3.30 26.05
CA ILE A 44 -12.87 1.95 25.86
C ILE A 44 -12.59 1.83 24.38
N LYS A 45 -11.33 1.59 23.99
CA LYS A 45 -11.01 1.39 22.58
C LYS A 45 -11.75 0.18 22.03
N ALA A 46 -12.38 0.36 20.87
CA ALA A 46 -12.94 -0.74 20.10
C ALA A 46 -11.79 -1.64 19.58
N LYS A 47 -12.07 -2.92 19.47
CA LYS A 47 -11.17 -3.85 18.79
C LYS A 47 -11.19 -3.52 17.30
N ARG A 48 -10.02 -3.19 16.73
CA ARG A 48 -9.90 -2.91 15.30
C ARG A 48 -10.11 -4.19 14.48
N GLY A 49 -10.79 -4.11 13.36
CA GLY A 49 -10.96 -5.22 12.43
C GLY A 49 -9.62 -5.77 11.96
N SER A 50 -9.53 -7.07 11.77
CA SER A 50 -8.34 -7.73 11.25
C SER A 50 -8.26 -7.59 9.73
N ILE A 51 -7.04 -7.63 9.18
CA ILE A 51 -6.81 -7.72 7.74
C ILE A 51 -6.32 -9.14 7.44
N TYR A 52 -6.99 -9.81 6.52
CA TYR A 52 -6.69 -11.18 6.10
C TYR A 52 -6.21 -11.22 4.66
N ASP A 53 -5.37 -12.20 4.35
CA ASP A 53 -5.09 -12.59 2.98
C ASP A 53 -6.31 -13.29 2.34
N ARG A 54 -6.25 -13.64 1.05
CA ARG A 54 -7.34 -14.33 0.34
C ARG A 54 -7.66 -15.72 0.87
N ASN A 55 -6.75 -16.35 1.63
CA ASN A 55 -6.86 -17.68 2.20
C ASN A 55 -7.25 -17.66 3.69
N GLY A 56 -7.51 -16.48 4.26
CA GLY A 56 -7.88 -16.29 5.67
C GLY A 56 -6.70 -16.22 6.64
N VAL A 57 -5.47 -16.04 6.14
CA VAL A 57 -4.28 -15.82 6.98
C VAL A 57 -4.27 -14.38 7.49
N VAL A 58 -4.03 -14.19 8.78
CA VAL A 58 -3.99 -12.85 9.41
C VAL A 58 -2.73 -12.10 8.95
N LEU A 59 -2.92 -10.98 8.26
CA LEU A 59 -1.85 -10.05 7.87
C LEU A 59 -1.69 -8.92 8.89
N ALA A 60 -2.80 -8.43 9.45
CA ALA A 60 -2.81 -7.47 10.55
C ALA A 60 -3.91 -7.83 11.55
N GLY A 61 -3.55 -7.93 12.82
CA GLY A 61 -4.45 -8.32 13.89
C GLY A 61 -4.28 -7.44 15.12
N ASN A 62 -4.87 -7.87 16.23
CA ASN A 62 -4.75 -7.18 17.51
C ASN A 62 -4.13 -8.10 18.55
N GLN A 63 -3.16 -7.58 19.29
CA GLN A 63 -2.63 -8.21 20.49
C GLN A 63 -3.27 -7.57 21.71
N ALA A 64 -3.80 -8.39 22.62
CA ALA A 64 -4.31 -7.89 23.89
C ALA A 64 -3.13 -7.42 24.74
N VAL A 65 -3.21 -6.19 25.21
CA VAL A 65 -2.21 -5.53 26.06
C VAL A 65 -2.93 -4.79 27.19
N CYS A 66 -2.18 -4.23 28.12
CA CYS A 66 -2.73 -3.39 29.20
C CYS A 66 -2.09 -2.01 29.21
N SER A 67 -2.86 -1.03 29.65
CA SER A 67 -2.39 0.32 29.96
C SER A 67 -2.39 0.52 31.48
N ILE A 68 -1.22 0.88 32.05
CA ILE A 68 -1.06 1.12 33.48
C ILE A 68 -1.06 2.63 33.72
N SER A 69 -1.90 3.05 34.65
CA SER A 69 -2.03 4.44 35.08
C SER A 69 -2.20 4.53 36.61
N VAL A 70 -1.99 5.71 37.15
CA VAL A 70 -2.13 5.96 38.59
C VAL A 70 -3.10 7.11 38.86
N ILE A 71 -3.78 7.03 39.99
CA ILE A 71 -4.65 8.07 40.51
C ILE A 71 -4.01 8.58 41.80
N HIS A 72 -3.36 9.75 41.77
CA HIS A 72 -2.58 10.30 42.87
C HIS A 72 -3.31 10.29 44.20
N ASN A 73 -4.57 10.68 44.24
CA ASN A 73 -5.35 10.79 45.48
C ASN A 73 -5.79 9.42 46.07
N GLN A 74 -5.56 8.32 45.37
CA GLN A 74 -5.88 6.96 45.82
C GLN A 74 -4.62 6.19 46.22
N ILE A 75 -3.43 6.75 46.00
CA ILE A 75 -2.18 6.10 46.38
C ILE A 75 -1.98 6.24 47.87
N GLU A 76 -1.91 5.12 48.60
CA GLU A 76 -1.64 5.10 50.04
C GLU A 76 -0.14 5.12 50.38
N ASP A 77 0.67 4.39 49.59
CA ASP A 77 2.12 4.29 49.74
C ASP A 77 2.82 4.63 48.39
N PRO A 78 3.14 5.93 48.17
CA PRO A 78 3.78 6.35 46.92
C PRO A 78 5.13 5.69 46.65
N GLU A 79 5.95 5.45 47.68
CA GLU A 79 7.29 4.91 47.53
C GLU A 79 7.24 3.44 47.05
N THR A 80 6.34 2.66 47.61
CA THR A 80 6.12 1.26 47.13
C THR A 80 5.61 1.25 45.71
N VAL A 81 4.65 2.11 45.33
CA VAL A 81 4.13 2.21 43.97
C VAL A 81 5.24 2.59 42.99
N ILE A 82 6.04 3.62 43.31
CA ILE A 82 7.15 4.10 42.47
C ILE A 82 8.16 2.96 42.23
N ARG A 83 8.61 2.32 43.30
CA ARG A 83 9.60 1.24 43.22
C ARG A 83 9.09 0.06 42.39
N VAL A 84 7.87 -0.42 42.68
CA VAL A 84 7.31 -1.58 41.97
C VAL A 84 7.09 -1.27 40.49
N LEU A 85 6.50 -0.12 40.16
CA LEU A 85 6.25 0.23 38.77
C LEU A 85 7.56 0.52 38.00
N SER A 86 8.55 1.12 38.66
CA SER A 86 9.87 1.32 38.04
C SER A 86 10.56 -0.01 37.74
N GLU A 87 10.59 -0.94 38.70
CA GLU A 87 11.23 -2.24 38.57
C GLU A 87 10.51 -3.14 37.55
N LYS A 88 9.18 -3.29 37.68
CA LYS A 88 8.40 -4.19 36.82
C LYS A 88 8.24 -3.69 35.39
N LEU A 89 8.17 -2.38 35.19
CA LEU A 89 7.98 -1.78 33.87
C LEU A 89 9.30 -1.35 33.21
N GLU A 90 10.43 -1.56 33.88
CA GLU A 90 11.77 -1.15 33.41
C GLU A 90 11.83 0.35 33.04
N LEU A 91 11.25 1.21 33.89
CA LEU A 91 11.23 2.65 33.70
C LEU A 91 12.18 3.34 34.70
N PRO A 92 12.81 4.47 34.31
CA PRO A 92 13.59 5.27 35.26
C PRO A 92 12.72 5.70 36.44
N GLU A 93 13.20 5.50 37.68
CA GLU A 93 12.45 5.81 38.90
C GLU A 93 12.02 7.26 38.94
N GLU A 94 12.86 8.18 38.48
CA GLU A 94 12.57 9.62 38.43
C GLU A 94 11.35 9.93 37.55
N ASP A 95 11.21 9.25 36.42
CA ASP A 95 10.07 9.44 35.53
C ASP A 95 8.77 8.89 36.12
N VAL A 96 8.84 7.71 36.78
CA VAL A 96 7.71 7.14 37.49
C VAL A 96 7.31 8.03 38.65
N ARG A 97 8.27 8.49 39.44
CA ARG A 97 8.08 9.42 40.59
C ARG A 97 7.37 10.69 40.14
N ARG A 98 7.87 11.34 39.09
CA ARG A 98 7.27 12.56 38.54
C ARG A 98 5.80 12.37 38.16
N ARG A 99 5.44 11.20 37.63
CA ARG A 99 4.06 10.88 37.25
C ARG A 99 3.18 10.50 38.43
N VAL A 100 3.70 9.72 39.37
CA VAL A 100 2.99 9.31 40.61
C VAL A 100 2.69 10.51 41.51
N GLU A 101 3.64 11.43 41.65
CA GLU A 101 3.50 12.63 42.49
C GLU A 101 2.68 13.74 41.83
N LYS A 102 2.44 13.66 40.52
CA LYS A 102 1.65 14.65 39.79
C LYS A 102 0.20 14.62 40.26
N ARG A 103 -0.28 15.75 40.78
CA ARG A 103 -1.66 15.96 41.24
C ARG A 103 -2.61 16.04 40.04
N SER A 104 -2.73 14.96 39.30
CA SER A 104 -3.71 14.77 38.23
C SER A 104 -4.78 13.80 38.66
N VAL A 105 -5.88 13.82 37.94
CA VAL A 105 -6.99 12.87 38.20
C VAL A 105 -6.56 11.44 37.91
N ARG A 106 -5.80 11.27 36.85
CA ARG A 106 -5.23 10.01 36.39
C ARG A 106 -4.01 10.33 35.53
N GLU A 107 -2.92 9.66 35.78
CA GLU A 107 -1.69 9.81 35.03
C GLU A 107 -1.27 8.47 34.44
N LYS A 108 -1.06 8.44 33.12
CA LYS A 108 -0.63 7.21 32.43
C LYS A 108 0.86 6.96 32.71
N ILE A 109 1.19 5.77 33.18
CA ILE A 109 2.58 5.34 33.43
C ILE A 109 3.16 4.66 32.18
N LYS A 110 2.50 3.61 31.68
CA LYS A 110 2.96 2.86 30.50
C LYS A 110 1.77 2.26 29.75
N SER A 111 1.78 2.35 28.43
CA SER A 111 0.85 1.62 27.54
C SER A 111 1.54 0.39 26.95
N ASN A 112 0.77 -0.48 26.31
CA ASN A 112 1.26 -1.69 25.65
C ASN A 112 2.07 -2.61 26.57
N VAL A 113 1.60 -2.77 27.82
CA VAL A 113 2.17 -3.71 28.79
C VAL A 113 1.58 -5.08 28.51
N ASP A 114 2.41 -6.11 28.46
CA ASP A 114 1.97 -7.47 28.26
C ASP A 114 1.00 -7.91 29.37
N LYS A 115 0.00 -8.71 29.00
CA LYS A 115 -1.09 -9.10 29.90
C LYS A 115 -0.57 -9.84 31.13
N GLU A 116 0.41 -10.73 30.96
CA GLU A 116 1.01 -11.50 32.07
C GLU A 116 1.63 -10.54 33.10
N LEU A 117 2.42 -9.58 32.65
CA LEU A 117 3.07 -8.58 33.53
C LEU A 117 2.03 -7.66 34.21
N ALA A 118 1.00 -7.27 33.46
CA ALA A 118 -0.11 -6.48 33.99
C ALA A 118 -0.88 -7.25 35.07
N ASP A 119 -1.13 -8.54 34.88
CA ASP A 119 -1.80 -9.41 35.85
C ASP A 119 -0.93 -9.63 37.11
N GLU A 120 0.41 -9.75 36.98
CA GLU A 120 1.32 -9.75 38.12
C GLU A 120 1.19 -8.47 38.96
N ILE A 121 1.18 -7.29 38.30
CA ILE A 121 1.04 -6.00 39.00
C ILE A 121 -0.36 -5.88 39.63
N ARG A 122 -1.41 -6.36 38.95
CA ARG A 122 -2.79 -6.39 39.48
C ARG A 122 -2.89 -7.22 40.76
N ALA A 123 -2.22 -8.38 40.80
CA ALA A 123 -2.20 -9.25 41.96
C ALA A 123 -1.55 -8.63 43.20
N MET A 124 -0.73 -7.61 43.04
CA MET A 124 -0.12 -6.86 44.15
C MET A 124 -1.09 -5.91 44.85
N ASN A 125 -2.28 -5.67 44.30
CA ASN A 125 -3.34 -4.82 44.87
C ASN A 125 -2.83 -3.44 45.33
N LEU A 126 -2.02 -2.76 44.50
CA LEU A 126 -1.48 -1.47 44.85
C LEU A 126 -2.57 -0.39 44.77
N ALA A 127 -2.87 0.26 45.89
CA ALA A 127 -3.88 1.32 45.97
C ALA A 127 -3.51 2.47 45.00
N GLY A 128 -4.47 2.89 44.19
CA GLY A 128 -4.30 3.96 43.21
C GLY A 128 -3.62 3.56 41.91
N VAL A 129 -3.27 2.29 41.72
CA VAL A 129 -2.79 1.76 40.42
C VAL A 129 -3.96 1.17 39.66
N MET A 130 -4.18 1.66 38.44
CA MET A 130 -5.27 1.25 37.55
C MET A 130 -4.68 0.53 36.34
N ILE A 131 -5.26 -0.61 35.99
CA ILE A 131 -4.85 -1.43 34.85
C ILE A 131 -6.06 -1.64 33.95
N ASP A 132 -6.02 -1.00 32.77
CA ASP A 132 -7.08 -1.15 31.78
C ASP A 132 -6.62 -2.11 30.67
N GLU A 133 -7.53 -2.94 30.22
CA GLU A 133 -7.33 -3.74 29.01
C GLU A 133 -7.32 -2.81 27.79
N ASP A 134 -6.44 -3.08 26.85
CA ASP A 134 -6.22 -2.31 25.63
C ASP A 134 -5.81 -3.28 24.51
N TYR A 135 -5.76 -2.79 23.29
CA TYR A 135 -5.30 -3.54 22.13
C TYR A 135 -4.18 -2.79 21.44
N LYS A 136 -3.12 -3.54 21.08
CA LYS A 136 -2.04 -3.07 20.21
C LYS A 136 -2.20 -3.70 18.84
N ARG A 137 -2.08 -2.90 17.78
CA ARG A 137 -2.02 -3.45 16.42
C ARG A 137 -0.77 -4.29 16.26
N TYR A 138 -0.91 -5.45 15.63
CA TYR A 138 0.16 -6.44 15.47
C TYR A 138 0.18 -7.01 14.07
N TYR A 139 1.37 -7.04 13.47
CA TYR A 139 1.63 -7.54 12.13
C TYR A 139 2.52 -8.78 12.23
N PRO A 140 1.94 -10.00 12.07
CA PRO A 140 2.67 -11.25 12.29
C PRO A 140 3.92 -11.42 11.42
N TYR A 141 3.89 -10.83 10.23
CA TYR A 141 4.98 -10.93 9.25
C TYR A 141 5.91 -9.72 9.22
N SER A 142 5.80 -8.85 10.21
CA SER A 142 6.68 -7.69 10.47
C SER A 142 6.88 -6.76 9.27
N THR A 143 7.70 -7.13 8.29
CA THR A 143 8.05 -6.27 7.16
C THR A 143 7.23 -6.57 5.90
N LEU A 144 6.63 -7.77 5.81
CA LEU A 144 6.01 -8.25 4.57
C LEU A 144 4.84 -7.37 4.13
N ALA A 145 4.85 -6.95 2.87
CA ALA A 145 3.86 -6.05 2.27
C ALA A 145 3.67 -4.72 3.05
N SER A 146 4.75 -4.20 3.67
CA SER A 146 4.68 -3.02 4.53
C SER A 146 4.12 -1.78 3.81
N HIS A 147 4.50 -1.57 2.55
CA HIS A 147 4.02 -0.45 1.73
C HIS A 147 2.56 -0.60 1.26
N VAL A 148 1.95 -1.77 1.45
CA VAL A 148 0.54 -2.05 1.14
C VAL A 148 -0.29 -2.01 2.41
N LEU A 149 0.06 -2.81 3.42
CA LEU A 149 -0.71 -2.90 4.66
C LEU A 149 -0.75 -1.57 5.39
N GLY A 150 0.42 -0.93 5.52
CA GLY A 150 0.54 0.26 6.34
C GLY A 150 0.44 -0.05 7.84
N PHE A 151 0.30 0.98 8.66
CA PHE A 151 0.27 0.84 10.11
C PHE A 151 -0.68 1.84 10.77
N THR A 152 -0.94 1.63 12.06
CA THR A 152 -1.82 2.46 12.88
C THR A 152 -1.04 3.34 13.85
N GLY A 153 -1.61 4.48 14.21
CA GLY A 153 -1.13 5.34 15.27
C GLY A 153 -1.52 4.85 16.68
N SER A 154 -1.15 5.64 17.68
CA SER A 154 -1.40 5.34 19.11
C SER A 154 -2.89 5.24 19.47
N ASP A 155 -3.75 5.96 18.74
CA ASP A 155 -5.18 6.02 18.98
C ASP A 155 -5.97 5.04 18.09
N ASN A 156 -5.26 4.06 17.52
CA ASN A 156 -5.79 2.99 16.67
C ASN A 156 -6.27 3.46 15.28
N GLN A 157 -6.02 4.72 14.91
CA GLN A 157 -6.31 5.24 13.56
C GLN A 157 -5.26 4.75 12.55
N GLY A 158 -5.68 4.49 11.33
CA GLY A 158 -4.76 4.20 10.22
C GLY A 158 -3.92 5.43 9.85
N ILE A 159 -2.64 5.22 9.52
CA ILE A 159 -1.71 6.30 9.13
C ILE A 159 -1.36 6.23 7.65
N VAL A 160 -1.03 5.04 7.14
CA VAL A 160 -0.71 4.79 5.73
C VAL A 160 -1.29 3.45 5.28
N GLY A 161 -1.26 3.16 3.98
CA GLY A 161 -1.64 1.88 3.38
C GLY A 161 -3.13 1.55 3.50
N LEU A 162 -3.45 0.25 3.49
CA LEU A 162 -4.83 -0.25 3.67
C LEU A 162 -5.41 0.14 5.03
N GLU A 163 -4.55 0.25 6.06
CA GLU A 163 -4.97 0.67 7.39
C GLU A 163 -5.65 2.04 7.38
N VAL A 164 -5.14 3.01 6.61
CA VAL A 164 -5.78 4.33 6.53
C VAL A 164 -6.88 4.37 5.47
N TYR A 165 -6.75 3.63 4.37
CA TYR A 165 -7.76 3.64 3.31
C TYR A 165 -9.10 3.06 3.81
N TYR A 166 -9.03 2.00 4.61
CA TYR A 166 -10.19 1.33 5.20
C TYR A 166 -10.41 1.69 6.68
N ASP A 167 -9.90 2.86 7.14
CA ASP A 167 -9.95 3.22 8.56
C ASP A 167 -11.37 3.24 9.13
N ASP A 168 -12.32 3.86 8.43
CA ASP A 168 -13.72 3.94 8.85
C ASP A 168 -14.37 2.57 9.05
N LEU A 169 -13.92 1.57 8.30
CA LEU A 169 -14.42 0.21 8.35
C LEU A 169 -13.74 -0.60 9.45
N LEU A 170 -12.40 -0.43 9.57
CA LEU A 170 -11.57 -1.20 10.49
C LEU A 170 -11.65 -0.69 11.93
N MET A 171 -11.84 0.62 12.17
CA MET A 171 -11.68 1.24 13.48
C MET A 171 -12.74 0.82 14.50
N GLY A 172 -13.99 0.59 14.06
CA GLY A 172 -15.13 0.31 14.94
C GLY A 172 -15.57 1.54 15.74
N GLU A 173 -16.47 1.32 16.68
CA GLU A 173 -17.00 2.37 17.55
C GLU A 173 -16.56 2.14 19.00
N ASN A 174 -15.87 3.12 19.57
CA ASN A 174 -15.38 3.03 20.94
C ASN A 174 -16.54 2.93 21.93
N GLY A 175 -16.38 2.10 22.94
CA GLY A 175 -17.25 2.04 24.10
C GLY A 175 -16.95 3.15 25.12
N SER A 176 -17.77 3.22 26.16
CA SER A 176 -17.55 4.14 27.26
C SER A 176 -17.84 3.52 28.62
N ILE A 177 -17.09 3.96 29.63
CA ILE A 177 -17.32 3.66 31.04
C ILE A 177 -17.63 4.97 31.73
N ASN A 178 -18.85 5.09 32.28
CA ASN A 178 -19.23 6.21 33.12
C ASN A 178 -19.09 5.80 34.59
N THR A 179 -18.14 6.40 35.30
CA THR A 179 -17.93 6.20 36.75
C THR A 179 -18.35 7.44 37.52
N VAL A 180 -18.91 7.23 38.73
CA VAL A 180 -19.25 8.32 39.62
C VAL A 180 -18.10 8.59 40.57
N THR A 181 -17.60 9.84 40.60
CA THR A 181 -16.53 10.28 41.50
C THR A 181 -17.08 11.19 42.59
N ASN A 182 -16.45 11.17 43.76
CA ASN A 182 -16.77 12.12 44.81
C ASN A 182 -16.17 13.52 44.51
N ALA A 183 -16.43 14.51 45.37
CA ALA A 183 -15.92 15.87 45.21
C ALA A 183 -14.38 15.99 45.20
N ARG A 184 -13.63 14.93 45.54
CA ARG A 184 -12.17 14.84 45.47
C ARG A 184 -11.71 14.10 44.21
N GLY A 185 -12.63 13.68 43.33
CA GLY A 185 -12.32 12.94 42.09
C GLY A 185 -12.00 11.45 42.32
N ILE A 186 -12.31 10.91 43.52
CA ILE A 186 -12.13 9.49 43.84
C ILE A 186 -13.39 8.73 43.42
N GLU A 187 -13.24 7.61 42.72
CA GLU A 187 -14.34 6.72 42.36
C GLU A 187 -15.04 6.22 43.61
N VAL A 188 -16.37 6.26 43.60
CA VAL A 188 -17.18 5.83 44.75
C VAL A 188 -17.47 4.35 44.58
N GLU A 189 -16.87 3.50 45.43
CA GLU A 189 -17.13 2.08 45.46
C GLU A 189 -18.64 1.79 45.58
N ASN A 190 -19.14 0.84 44.79
CA ASN A 190 -20.54 0.40 44.75
C ASN A 190 -21.57 1.42 44.17
N MET A 191 -21.16 2.52 43.54
CA MET A 191 -22.07 3.26 42.64
C MET A 191 -22.07 2.62 41.26
N ALA A 192 -23.28 2.53 40.64
CA ALA A 192 -23.47 1.82 39.37
C ALA A 192 -22.53 2.36 38.26
N GLU A 193 -21.55 1.55 37.89
CA GLU A 193 -20.73 1.75 36.69
C GLU A 193 -21.62 1.48 35.48
N ARG A 194 -21.83 2.48 34.62
CA ARG A 194 -22.51 2.28 33.35
C ARG A 194 -21.46 2.03 32.28
N ARG A 195 -21.31 0.78 31.90
CA ARG A 195 -20.43 0.35 30.82
C ARG A 195 -21.24 0.20 29.54
N VAL A 196 -20.78 0.85 28.48
CA VAL A 196 -21.25 0.65 27.11
C VAL A 196 -20.09 0.01 26.37
N GLU A 197 -20.26 -1.24 25.96
CA GLU A 197 -19.23 -1.94 25.18
C GLU A 197 -19.06 -1.26 23.82
N GLY A 198 -17.82 -1.21 23.32
CA GLY A 198 -17.55 -0.76 21.98
C GLY A 198 -17.99 -1.78 20.93
N THR A 199 -18.29 -1.33 19.75
CA THR A 199 -18.53 -2.19 18.59
C THR A 199 -17.23 -2.39 17.84
N ALA A 200 -16.77 -3.63 17.70
CA ALA A 200 -15.55 -3.92 16.96
C ALA A 200 -15.68 -3.50 15.49
N GLY A 201 -14.56 -3.14 14.88
CA GLY A 201 -14.49 -2.87 13.46
C GLY A 201 -14.70 -4.14 12.63
N GLN A 202 -15.12 -3.96 11.38
CA GLN A 202 -15.24 -5.06 10.43
C GLN A 202 -13.85 -5.53 9.98
N ASN A 203 -13.70 -6.81 9.71
CA ASN A 203 -12.49 -7.36 9.13
C ASN A 203 -12.47 -7.12 7.62
N LEU A 204 -11.29 -6.93 7.06
CA LEU A 204 -11.04 -6.82 5.62
C LEU A 204 -10.38 -8.09 5.11
N VAL A 205 -10.96 -8.73 4.11
CA VAL A 205 -10.33 -9.82 3.36
C VAL A 205 -9.80 -9.27 2.05
N THR A 206 -8.50 -9.46 1.82
CA THR A 206 -7.79 -8.92 0.66
C THR A 206 -7.57 -9.97 -0.43
N SER A 207 -7.21 -9.52 -1.61
CA SER A 207 -6.73 -10.36 -2.72
C SER A 207 -5.28 -10.84 -2.54
N ILE A 208 -4.56 -10.30 -1.56
CA ILE A 208 -3.18 -10.70 -1.28
C ILE A 208 -3.12 -12.19 -1.01
N ASP A 209 -2.19 -12.88 -1.66
CA ASP A 209 -1.82 -14.25 -1.38
C ASP A 209 -0.47 -14.25 -0.66
N ILE A 210 -0.47 -14.69 0.59
CA ILE A 210 0.73 -14.63 1.43
C ILE A 210 1.91 -15.44 0.86
N ASN A 211 1.62 -16.55 0.17
CA ASN A 211 2.67 -17.40 -0.41
C ASN A 211 3.30 -16.71 -1.62
N ILE A 212 2.48 -16.10 -2.50
CA ILE A 212 2.98 -15.32 -3.63
C ILE A 212 3.74 -14.09 -3.11
N GLN A 213 3.19 -13.39 -2.12
CA GLN A 213 3.84 -12.21 -1.53
C GLN A 213 5.21 -12.53 -0.94
N GLN A 214 5.32 -13.60 -0.16
CA GLN A 214 6.61 -14.02 0.43
C GLN A 214 7.63 -14.36 -0.67
N TYR A 215 7.20 -15.10 -1.69
CA TYR A 215 8.09 -15.51 -2.76
C TYR A 215 8.61 -14.32 -3.58
N ILE A 216 7.73 -13.40 -3.99
CA ILE A 216 8.16 -12.22 -4.75
C ILE A 216 9.01 -11.27 -3.91
N THR A 217 8.71 -11.13 -2.61
CA THR A 217 9.55 -10.33 -1.70
C THR A 217 10.95 -10.92 -1.56
N GLN A 218 11.06 -12.24 -1.41
CA GLN A 218 12.36 -12.92 -1.42
C GLN A 218 13.12 -12.65 -2.73
N LYS A 219 12.45 -12.81 -3.89
CA LYS A 219 13.07 -12.55 -5.19
C LYS A 219 13.49 -11.08 -5.36
N ALA A 220 12.69 -10.14 -4.88
CA ALA A 220 13.03 -8.72 -4.91
C ALA A 220 14.28 -8.42 -4.06
N LEU A 221 14.40 -9.02 -2.86
CA LEU A 221 15.56 -8.87 -1.99
C LEU A 221 16.83 -9.50 -2.60
N GLU A 222 16.72 -10.69 -3.20
CA GLU A 222 17.83 -11.33 -3.93
C GLU A 222 18.37 -10.44 -5.05
N VAL A 223 17.46 -9.83 -5.83
CA VAL A 223 17.84 -8.90 -6.92
C VAL A 223 18.43 -7.61 -6.35
N LEU A 224 17.83 -7.05 -5.29
CA LEU A 224 18.32 -5.84 -4.63
C LEU A 224 19.79 -6.02 -4.20
N GLU A 225 20.09 -7.13 -3.56
CA GLU A 225 21.45 -7.44 -3.08
C GLU A 225 22.42 -7.73 -4.25
N LYS A 226 22.06 -8.66 -5.16
CA LYS A 226 22.93 -9.07 -6.28
C LYS A 226 23.25 -7.91 -7.23
N LYS A 227 22.30 -7.01 -7.43
CA LYS A 227 22.45 -5.85 -8.33
C LYS A 227 22.86 -4.57 -7.61
N GLN A 228 22.98 -4.61 -6.29
CA GLN A 228 23.20 -3.40 -5.48
C GLN A 228 22.28 -2.27 -5.94
N ALA A 229 21.03 -2.63 -6.22
CA ALA A 229 20.01 -1.71 -6.73
C ALA A 229 19.53 -0.79 -5.60
N LYS A 230 19.07 0.37 -5.96
CA LYS A 230 18.47 1.30 -5.00
C LYS A 230 17.14 0.77 -4.48
N ARG A 231 16.37 0.12 -5.36
CA ARG A 231 15.03 -0.40 -5.09
C ARG A 231 14.67 -1.49 -6.08
N VAL A 232 13.84 -2.43 -5.66
CA VAL A 232 13.19 -3.39 -6.55
C VAL A 232 11.71 -3.46 -6.23
N CYS A 233 10.87 -3.29 -7.27
CA CYS A 233 9.42 -3.40 -7.16
C CYS A 233 8.93 -4.56 -8.00
N ILE A 234 8.02 -5.37 -7.45
CA ILE A 234 7.35 -6.45 -8.16
C ILE A 234 5.85 -6.37 -7.86
N ILE A 235 5.03 -6.31 -8.89
CA ILE A 235 3.56 -6.34 -8.77
C ILE A 235 3.06 -7.59 -9.49
N VAL A 236 2.23 -8.39 -8.84
CA VAL A 236 1.53 -9.55 -9.41
C VAL A 236 0.02 -9.31 -9.31
N MET A 237 -0.66 -9.27 -10.44
CA MET A 237 -2.08 -8.90 -10.55
C MET A 237 -2.82 -9.85 -11.49
N ASN A 238 -4.09 -10.12 -11.21
CA ASN A 238 -5.00 -10.73 -12.17
C ASN A 238 -5.46 -9.68 -13.19
N PRO A 239 -5.10 -9.79 -14.47
CA PRO A 239 -5.47 -8.79 -15.46
C PRO A 239 -6.97 -8.82 -15.83
N GLN A 240 -7.72 -9.88 -15.44
CA GLN A 240 -9.14 -10.03 -15.78
C GLN A 240 -10.05 -9.20 -14.87
N ASN A 241 -9.69 -9.08 -13.58
CA ASN A 241 -10.53 -8.41 -12.58
C ASN A 241 -9.83 -7.29 -11.79
N GLY A 242 -8.50 -7.18 -11.85
CA GLY A 242 -7.72 -6.16 -11.16
C GLY A 242 -7.26 -6.54 -9.74
N GLU A 243 -7.56 -7.74 -9.25
CA GLU A 243 -7.06 -8.21 -7.96
C GLU A 243 -5.52 -8.24 -7.94
N ILE A 244 -4.91 -7.53 -6.99
CA ILE A 244 -3.46 -7.56 -6.78
C ILE A 244 -3.15 -8.69 -5.80
N TYR A 245 -2.53 -9.76 -6.30
CA TYR A 245 -2.16 -10.92 -5.48
C TYR A 245 -0.94 -10.67 -4.61
N ALA A 246 -0.04 -9.81 -5.05
CA ALA A 246 1.14 -9.43 -4.29
C ALA A 246 1.77 -8.14 -4.84
N LEU A 247 2.37 -7.34 -3.94
CA LEU A 247 3.17 -6.18 -4.28
C LEU A 247 4.35 -6.10 -3.30
N ALA A 248 5.55 -6.27 -3.83
CA ALA A 248 6.80 -6.05 -3.10
C ALA A 248 7.44 -4.74 -3.55
N ASP A 249 7.79 -3.88 -2.62
CA ASP A 249 8.57 -2.66 -2.81
C ASP A 249 9.71 -2.66 -1.78
N VAL A 250 10.87 -3.20 -2.18
CA VAL A 250 12.01 -3.37 -1.27
C VAL A 250 13.04 -2.26 -1.46
N PRO A 251 13.62 -1.73 -0.36
CA PRO A 251 13.59 -2.25 1.02
C PRO A 251 12.30 -1.94 1.76
N GLU A 252 11.70 -2.96 2.40
CA GLU A 252 10.53 -2.84 3.26
C GLU A 252 10.91 -2.34 4.67
N TYR A 253 9.92 -1.92 5.47
CA TYR A 253 10.10 -1.47 6.85
C TYR A 253 9.26 -2.29 7.83
N ASN A 254 9.64 -2.31 9.14
CA ASN A 254 8.93 -3.06 10.16
C ASN A 254 7.63 -2.37 10.58
N LEU A 255 6.50 -2.97 10.29
CA LEU A 255 5.17 -2.47 10.63
C LEU A 255 4.89 -2.40 12.14
N ASN A 256 5.57 -3.23 12.94
CA ASN A 256 5.47 -3.19 14.40
C ASN A 256 6.32 -2.07 15.02
N GLU A 257 7.28 -1.52 14.26
CA GLU A 257 8.18 -0.43 14.66
C GLU A 257 8.33 0.61 13.54
N PRO A 258 7.22 1.21 13.05
CA PRO A 258 7.21 1.98 11.81
C PRO A 258 7.99 3.29 11.87
N PHE A 259 8.35 3.75 13.06
CA PHE A 259 9.16 4.96 13.29
C PHE A 259 10.66 4.67 13.44
N THR A 260 11.08 3.40 13.30
CA THR A 260 12.48 3.00 13.20
C THR A 260 12.85 2.94 11.73
N LEU A 261 13.88 3.69 11.31
CA LEU A 261 14.35 3.66 9.93
C LEU A 261 14.89 2.27 9.56
N ASN A 262 14.64 1.84 8.35
CA ASN A 262 15.13 0.56 7.80
C ASN A 262 16.56 0.65 7.24
N TYR A 263 17.27 1.74 7.55
CA TYR A 263 18.68 1.97 7.21
C TYR A 263 19.38 2.76 8.32
N GLU A 264 20.70 2.62 8.41
CA GLU A 264 21.52 3.36 9.36
C GLU A 264 21.82 4.77 8.86
N THR A 265 21.82 5.75 9.77
CA THR A 265 22.15 7.15 9.47
C THR A 265 22.71 7.84 10.70
N ASP A 266 23.70 8.72 10.48
CA ASP A 266 24.22 9.63 11.51
C ASP A 266 23.44 10.95 11.59
N GLU A 267 22.46 11.15 10.70
CA GLU A 267 21.63 12.36 10.67
C GLU A 267 20.51 12.26 11.71
N THR A 268 20.06 13.43 12.19
CA THR A 268 18.87 13.48 13.02
C THR A 268 17.65 13.04 12.21
N VAL A 269 16.95 12.02 12.71
CA VAL A 269 15.75 11.49 12.05
C VAL A 269 14.68 12.56 11.91
N THR A 270 14.18 12.75 10.70
CA THR A 270 13.17 13.73 10.36
C THR A 270 11.87 13.06 9.88
N GLN A 271 10.78 13.82 9.90
CA GLN A 271 9.50 13.36 9.35
C GLN A 271 9.60 13.01 7.85
N ASP A 272 10.41 13.73 7.09
CA ASP A 272 10.60 13.47 5.66
C ASP A 272 11.28 12.13 5.42
N MET A 273 12.23 11.72 6.27
CA MET A 273 12.87 10.40 6.18
C MET A 273 11.85 9.27 6.40
N TRP A 274 10.98 9.41 7.39
CA TRP A 274 9.87 8.45 7.58
C TRP A 274 8.90 8.45 6.40
N ASN A 275 8.48 9.62 5.92
CA ASN A 275 7.57 9.73 4.77
C ASN A 275 8.16 9.06 3.51
N GLN A 276 9.47 9.18 3.29
CA GLN A 276 10.16 8.50 2.19
C GLN A 276 10.22 6.99 2.40
N MET A 277 10.46 6.52 3.63
CA MET A 277 10.49 5.11 3.95
C MET A 277 9.11 4.45 3.79
N TRP A 278 8.03 5.13 4.18
CA TRP A 278 6.65 4.60 4.07
C TRP A 278 6.05 4.68 2.67
N ARG A 279 6.69 5.44 1.77
CA ARG A 279 6.17 5.72 0.44
C ARG A 279 6.15 4.46 -0.44
N ASN A 280 5.00 4.14 -1.03
CA ASN A 280 4.84 3.06 -1.99
C ASN A 280 5.23 3.55 -3.40
N TYR A 281 6.40 3.13 -3.88
CA TYR A 281 6.92 3.54 -5.18
C TYR A 281 6.01 3.13 -6.35
N CYS A 282 5.34 1.98 -6.23
CA CYS A 282 4.51 1.44 -7.31
C CYS A 282 3.32 2.32 -7.69
N ILE A 283 2.86 3.17 -6.77
CA ILE A 283 1.69 4.04 -6.95
C ILE A 283 2.01 5.52 -6.79
N SER A 284 2.99 5.86 -5.96
CA SER A 284 3.25 7.26 -5.57
C SER A 284 4.36 7.92 -6.36
N ASP A 285 5.15 7.17 -7.11
CA ASP A 285 6.24 7.68 -7.94
C ASP A 285 5.99 7.43 -9.42
N THR A 286 6.42 8.38 -10.23
CA THR A 286 6.31 8.29 -11.68
C THR A 286 7.69 8.09 -12.31
N TYR A 287 7.74 7.37 -13.41
CA TYR A 287 8.96 7.10 -14.17
C TYR A 287 8.69 7.08 -15.68
N GLU A 288 9.71 7.21 -16.49
CA GLU A 288 9.61 6.96 -17.93
C GLU A 288 9.55 5.44 -18.16
N PRO A 289 8.43 4.88 -18.69
CA PRO A 289 8.24 3.42 -18.77
C PRO A 289 9.14 2.74 -19.82
N GLY A 290 9.71 3.53 -20.74
CA GLY A 290 10.53 3.01 -21.81
C GLY A 290 9.80 2.01 -22.70
N SER A 291 10.51 0.98 -23.15
CA SER A 291 9.99 0.04 -24.16
C SER A 291 8.79 -0.82 -23.72
N THR A 292 8.42 -0.89 -22.45
CA THR A 292 7.15 -1.51 -22.03
C THR A 292 5.96 -0.70 -22.53
N PHE A 293 6.11 0.61 -22.71
CA PHE A 293 5.08 1.48 -23.25
C PHE A 293 4.77 1.22 -24.74
N LYS A 294 5.65 0.54 -25.45
CA LYS A 294 5.41 0.11 -26.84
C LYS A 294 4.15 -0.75 -26.99
N ILE A 295 3.71 -1.40 -25.91
CA ILE A 295 2.42 -2.10 -25.83
C ILE A 295 1.28 -1.10 -26.14
N VAL A 296 1.28 0.06 -25.46
CA VAL A 296 0.27 1.12 -25.63
C VAL A 296 0.31 1.72 -27.04
N THR A 297 1.50 2.02 -27.53
CA THR A 297 1.70 2.61 -28.88
C THR A 297 1.22 1.67 -29.98
N ALA A 298 1.60 0.39 -29.92
CA ALA A 298 1.16 -0.62 -30.89
C ALA A 298 -0.37 -0.80 -30.86
N THR A 299 -0.94 -0.94 -29.67
CA THR A 299 -2.39 -1.06 -29.48
C THR A 299 -3.13 0.13 -30.09
N THR A 300 -2.66 1.35 -29.83
CA THR A 300 -3.25 2.58 -30.40
C THR A 300 -3.21 2.58 -31.92
N ALA A 301 -2.09 2.15 -32.50
CA ALA A 301 -1.94 2.09 -33.95
C ALA A 301 -2.85 1.05 -34.62
N PHE A 302 -3.03 -0.11 -34.00
CA PHE A 302 -3.97 -1.14 -34.47
C PHE A 302 -5.42 -0.66 -34.35
N GLU A 303 -5.81 -0.07 -33.22
CA GLU A 303 -7.16 0.49 -33.01
C GLU A 303 -7.53 1.58 -34.02
N GLN A 304 -6.55 2.33 -34.51
CA GLN A 304 -6.76 3.35 -35.55
C GLN A 304 -6.65 2.80 -36.97
N GLY A 305 -6.26 1.53 -37.15
CA GLY A 305 -6.10 0.90 -38.45
C GLY A 305 -4.94 1.42 -39.29
N VAL A 306 -3.96 2.12 -38.65
CA VAL A 306 -2.77 2.68 -39.32
C VAL A 306 -1.57 1.73 -39.31
N LEU A 307 -1.74 0.54 -38.73
CA LEU A 307 -0.69 -0.47 -38.60
C LEU A 307 -1.24 -1.87 -38.89
N ARG A 308 -0.41 -2.68 -39.56
CA ARG A 308 -0.62 -4.12 -39.75
C ARG A 308 0.61 -4.89 -39.30
N VAL A 309 0.44 -6.15 -38.92
CA VAL A 309 1.52 -7.02 -38.40
C VAL A 309 2.64 -7.20 -39.43
N GLU A 310 2.28 -7.26 -40.74
CA GLU A 310 3.19 -7.48 -41.86
C GLU A 310 3.80 -6.20 -42.42
N ASP A 311 3.44 -5.02 -41.90
CA ASP A 311 4.00 -3.74 -42.38
C ASP A 311 5.52 -3.73 -42.26
N GLN A 312 6.18 -3.27 -43.33
CA GLN A 312 7.63 -3.26 -43.44
C GLN A 312 8.21 -1.93 -42.95
N PHE A 313 9.29 -2.03 -42.24
CA PHE A 313 10.04 -0.92 -41.68
C PHE A 313 11.54 -1.10 -41.96
N TYR A 314 12.30 -0.02 -41.79
CA TYR A 314 13.75 -0.07 -41.92
C TYR A 314 14.44 0.66 -40.76
N CYS A 315 15.36 -0.02 -40.11
CA CYS A 315 16.14 0.51 -38.99
C CYS A 315 17.63 0.58 -39.32
N PRO A 316 18.18 1.73 -39.68
CA PRO A 316 19.61 1.93 -39.86
C PRO A 316 20.39 2.15 -38.56
N GLY A 317 19.79 1.90 -37.39
CA GLY A 317 20.33 2.19 -36.06
C GLY A 317 19.91 3.55 -35.48
N TYR A 318 19.12 4.31 -36.22
CA TYR A 318 18.57 5.60 -35.80
C TYR A 318 17.36 5.97 -36.68
N HIS A 319 16.63 7.00 -36.24
CA HIS A 319 15.61 7.70 -37.05
C HIS A 319 15.87 9.20 -36.96
N ILE A 320 15.63 9.91 -38.08
CA ILE A 320 15.77 11.36 -38.13
C ILE A 320 14.38 11.97 -38.05
N VAL A 321 14.14 12.77 -37.03
CA VAL A 321 12.91 13.51 -36.83
C VAL A 321 13.27 14.99 -36.79
N GLU A 322 12.80 15.73 -37.78
CA GLU A 322 13.24 17.11 -38.03
C GLU A 322 14.79 17.21 -38.17
N ASP A 323 15.45 17.91 -37.26
CA ASP A 323 16.91 18.05 -37.18
C ASP A 323 17.58 17.08 -36.17
N ARG A 324 16.79 16.24 -35.52
CA ARG A 324 17.24 15.34 -34.45
C ARG A 324 17.49 13.93 -34.94
N ARG A 325 18.67 13.40 -34.62
CA ARG A 325 19.01 11.99 -34.83
C ARG A 325 18.77 11.21 -33.55
N ILE A 326 17.68 10.44 -33.48
CA ILE A 326 17.30 9.60 -32.32
C ILE A 326 17.78 8.17 -32.57
N ARG A 327 18.56 7.62 -31.64
CA ARG A 327 19.24 6.33 -31.82
C ARG A 327 18.36 5.14 -31.44
N CYS A 328 18.56 4.03 -32.13
CA CYS A 328 18.12 2.72 -31.65
C CYS A 328 19.08 2.20 -30.56
N HIS A 329 18.61 1.32 -29.67
CA HIS A 329 19.49 0.62 -28.75
C HIS A 329 20.53 -0.25 -29.50
N LYS A 330 20.15 -0.85 -30.64
CA LYS A 330 21.09 -1.49 -31.58
C LYS A 330 21.63 -0.46 -32.54
N VAL A 331 22.79 0.10 -32.24
CA VAL A 331 23.40 1.23 -33.01
C VAL A 331 23.74 0.80 -34.44
N ALA A 332 24.06 -0.46 -34.70
CA ALA A 332 24.30 -1.02 -36.04
C ALA A 332 23.01 -1.13 -36.89
N GLY A 333 21.85 -0.97 -36.24
CA GLY A 333 20.55 -1.13 -36.89
C GLY A 333 20.07 -2.58 -36.96
N HIS A 334 18.75 -2.74 -37.11
CA HIS A 334 18.13 -4.05 -37.34
C HIS A 334 17.98 -4.36 -38.84
N GLY A 335 18.12 -3.35 -39.72
CA GLY A 335 17.89 -3.49 -41.16
C GLY A 335 16.41 -3.43 -41.51
N ALA A 336 16.02 -4.17 -42.56
CA ALA A 336 14.62 -4.34 -42.90
C ALA A 336 13.95 -5.34 -41.93
N GLU A 337 12.83 -4.95 -41.36
CA GLU A 337 12.08 -5.77 -40.43
C GLU A 337 10.57 -5.51 -40.58
N THR A 338 9.75 -6.54 -40.35
CA THR A 338 8.31 -6.42 -40.22
C THR A 338 7.95 -5.76 -38.89
N PHE A 339 6.70 -5.33 -38.69
CA PHE A 339 6.27 -4.83 -37.39
C PHE A 339 6.42 -5.90 -36.30
N ARG A 340 6.12 -7.17 -36.61
CA ARG A 340 6.33 -8.31 -35.70
C ARG A 340 7.79 -8.37 -35.23
N GLU A 341 8.75 -8.34 -36.14
CA GLU A 341 10.18 -8.34 -35.80
C GLU A 341 10.57 -7.06 -35.04
N GLY A 342 10.00 -5.90 -35.39
CA GLY A 342 10.25 -4.62 -34.72
C GLY A 342 9.83 -4.60 -33.24
N ILE A 343 8.70 -5.24 -32.88
CA ILE A 343 8.28 -5.36 -31.48
C ILE A 343 9.12 -6.41 -30.75
N MET A 344 9.45 -7.55 -31.39
CA MET A 344 10.32 -8.60 -30.87
C MET A 344 11.72 -8.06 -30.55
N ASN A 345 12.29 -7.31 -31.47
CA ASN A 345 13.60 -6.66 -31.34
C ASN A 345 13.54 -5.38 -30.46
N SER A 346 12.37 -4.95 -30.06
CA SER A 346 12.17 -3.67 -29.34
C SER A 346 12.76 -2.47 -30.08
N CYS A 347 12.63 -2.41 -31.42
CA CYS A 347 13.24 -1.43 -32.29
C CYS A 347 12.64 -0.03 -32.11
N ASN A 348 13.45 0.97 -31.69
CA ASN A 348 12.98 2.35 -31.50
C ASN A 348 12.58 3.03 -32.82
N PRO A 349 13.38 2.94 -33.92
CA PRO A 349 12.98 3.49 -35.23
C PRO A 349 11.66 3.02 -35.77
N VAL A 350 11.30 1.73 -35.56
CA VAL A 350 9.97 1.21 -35.94
C VAL A 350 8.88 1.94 -35.16
N PHE A 351 9.03 2.07 -33.85
CA PHE A 351 8.01 2.70 -33.01
C PHE A 351 7.92 4.23 -33.23
N MET A 352 9.00 4.92 -33.58
CA MET A 352 8.94 6.32 -34.02
C MET A 352 8.11 6.47 -35.28
N GLN A 353 8.35 5.64 -36.31
CA GLN A 353 7.57 5.64 -37.54
C GLN A 353 6.08 5.24 -37.28
N VAL A 354 5.80 4.34 -36.35
CA VAL A 354 4.43 4.03 -35.91
C VAL A 354 3.79 5.24 -35.24
N GLY A 355 4.51 5.93 -34.34
CA GLY A 355 4.03 7.16 -33.71
C GLY A 355 3.70 8.26 -34.71
N GLU A 356 4.55 8.43 -35.77
CA GLU A 356 4.29 9.35 -36.86
C GLU A 356 3.00 9.03 -37.64
N ARG A 357 2.70 7.72 -37.84
CA ARG A 357 1.45 7.29 -38.50
C ARG A 357 0.22 7.56 -37.64
N ILE A 358 0.33 7.39 -36.31
CA ILE A 358 -0.75 7.67 -35.35
C ILE A 358 -1.05 9.17 -35.29
N GLY A 359 -0.01 10.01 -35.32
CA GLY A 359 -0.12 11.43 -35.10
C GLY A 359 -0.44 11.82 -33.66
N VAL A 360 -0.31 13.11 -33.32
CA VAL A 360 -0.47 13.60 -31.93
C VAL A 360 -1.89 13.35 -31.41
N ASP A 361 -2.89 13.71 -32.19
CA ASP A 361 -4.29 13.59 -31.75
C ASP A 361 -4.68 12.13 -31.48
N GLY A 362 -4.33 11.25 -32.41
CA GLY A 362 -4.59 9.82 -32.27
C GLY A 362 -3.82 9.20 -31.11
N PHE A 363 -2.59 9.63 -30.87
CA PHE A 363 -1.79 9.14 -29.75
C PHE A 363 -2.43 9.51 -28.41
N TYR A 364 -2.87 10.78 -28.26
CA TYR A 364 -3.54 11.25 -27.05
C TYR A 364 -4.92 10.59 -26.84
N ASP A 365 -5.64 10.28 -27.92
CA ASP A 365 -6.90 9.52 -27.83
C ASP A 365 -6.67 8.09 -27.32
N GLY A 366 -5.60 7.43 -27.78
CA GLY A 366 -5.18 6.13 -27.25
C GLY A 366 -4.82 6.20 -25.76
N LEU A 367 -4.08 7.22 -25.34
CA LEU A 367 -3.74 7.42 -23.91
C LEU A 367 -5.00 7.58 -23.04
N ARG A 368 -6.00 8.35 -23.51
CA ARG A 368 -7.27 8.55 -22.80
C ARG A 368 -8.05 7.24 -22.68
N LYS A 369 -8.18 6.48 -23.76
CA LYS A 369 -8.88 5.21 -23.76
C LYS A 369 -8.27 4.18 -22.81
N LEU A 370 -6.94 4.20 -22.67
CA LEU A 370 -6.21 3.32 -21.75
C LEU A 370 -6.03 3.90 -20.34
N GLY A 371 -6.71 5.00 -20.02
CA GLY A 371 -6.80 5.55 -18.66
C GLY A 371 -5.50 6.18 -18.14
N LEU A 372 -4.59 6.60 -19.03
CA LEU A 372 -3.27 7.08 -18.63
C LEU A 372 -3.24 8.56 -18.16
N PHE A 373 -4.35 9.27 -18.25
CA PHE A 373 -4.51 10.63 -17.71
C PHE A 373 -5.26 10.67 -16.39
N GLU A 374 -5.67 9.52 -15.88
CA GLU A 374 -6.38 9.39 -14.60
C GLU A 374 -5.62 8.48 -13.64
N GLN A 375 -5.91 8.61 -12.36
CA GLN A 375 -5.46 7.65 -11.35
C GLN A 375 -6.11 6.28 -11.61
N THR A 376 -5.46 5.23 -11.17
CA THR A 376 -5.98 3.86 -11.36
C THR A 376 -7.21 3.60 -10.52
N GLY A 377 -7.35 4.33 -9.41
CA GLY A 377 -8.41 4.14 -8.42
C GLY A 377 -8.11 2.97 -7.46
N VAL A 378 -6.84 2.60 -7.33
CA VAL A 378 -6.41 1.59 -6.35
C VAL A 378 -6.80 2.01 -4.94
N ASP A 379 -7.19 1.04 -4.15
CA ASP A 379 -7.60 1.20 -2.75
C ASP A 379 -6.41 1.43 -1.80
N LEU A 380 -5.52 2.33 -2.20
CA LEU A 380 -4.39 2.82 -1.41
C LEU A 380 -4.29 4.35 -1.51
N PRO A 381 -3.88 5.02 -0.44
CA PRO A 381 -3.69 6.46 -0.46
C PRO A 381 -2.39 6.87 -1.19
N GLY A 382 -2.36 8.08 -1.71
CA GLY A 382 -1.14 8.69 -2.22
C GLY A 382 -0.77 8.32 -3.65
N GLU A 383 -1.74 7.87 -4.46
CA GLU A 383 -1.52 7.61 -5.88
C GLU A 383 -1.16 8.90 -6.63
N ALA A 384 -0.04 8.88 -7.37
CA ALA A 384 0.44 10.00 -8.15
C ALA A 384 -0.32 10.13 -9.49
N ASN A 385 -0.40 11.35 -9.98
CA ASN A 385 -0.87 11.61 -11.33
C ASN A 385 0.27 11.42 -12.34
N SER A 386 -0.07 10.98 -13.55
CA SER A 386 0.85 10.93 -14.67
C SER A 386 1.32 12.34 -15.10
N ILE A 387 2.49 12.42 -15.70
CA ILE A 387 3.09 13.66 -16.18
C ILE A 387 3.27 13.57 -17.70
N PHE A 388 2.42 14.28 -18.45
CA PHE A 388 2.49 14.37 -19.91
C PHE A 388 2.66 15.80 -20.36
N HIS A 389 3.23 15.99 -21.55
CA HIS A 389 3.16 17.27 -22.25
C HIS A 389 1.70 17.64 -22.52
N LYS A 390 1.40 18.92 -22.59
CA LYS A 390 0.10 19.37 -23.11
C LYS A 390 0.02 19.02 -24.60
N GLN A 391 -1.10 18.46 -25.05
CA GLN A 391 -1.27 17.94 -26.40
C GLN A 391 -0.88 18.96 -27.47
N GLU A 392 -1.26 20.24 -27.30
CA GLU A 392 -0.96 21.35 -28.22
C GLU A 392 0.51 21.76 -28.25
N LYS A 393 1.36 21.23 -27.38
CA LYS A 393 2.79 21.51 -27.31
C LYS A 393 3.65 20.34 -27.79
N VAL A 394 3.02 19.24 -28.19
CA VAL A 394 3.74 18.05 -28.67
C VAL A 394 4.11 18.27 -30.15
N GLY A 395 5.40 18.38 -30.40
CA GLY A 395 5.97 18.38 -31.74
C GLY A 395 6.35 16.99 -32.23
N PRO A 396 6.87 16.85 -33.44
CA PRO A 396 7.30 15.58 -34.02
C PRO A 396 8.34 14.84 -33.15
N VAL A 397 9.26 15.58 -32.53
CA VAL A 397 10.34 15.02 -31.70
C VAL A 397 9.78 14.43 -30.40
N GLU A 398 8.89 15.16 -29.73
CA GLU A 398 8.22 14.68 -28.53
C GLU A 398 7.37 13.44 -28.84
N LEU A 399 6.57 13.45 -29.90
CA LEU A 399 5.77 12.31 -30.33
C LEU A 399 6.63 11.08 -30.62
N ALA A 400 7.75 11.25 -31.30
CA ALA A 400 8.68 10.18 -31.60
C ALA A 400 9.27 9.57 -30.33
N THR A 401 9.65 10.38 -29.33
CA THR A 401 10.18 9.86 -28.07
C THR A 401 9.09 9.24 -27.19
N MET A 402 7.89 9.82 -27.16
CA MET A 402 6.74 9.26 -26.46
C MET A 402 6.34 7.90 -27.01
N SER A 403 6.47 7.66 -28.32
CA SER A 403 6.08 6.40 -28.98
C SER A 403 6.87 5.18 -28.49
N PHE A 404 8.06 5.38 -27.89
CA PHE A 404 8.82 4.30 -27.26
C PHE A 404 9.00 4.48 -25.74
N GLY A 405 8.18 5.36 -25.12
CA GLY A 405 8.03 5.46 -23.66
C GLY A 405 8.99 6.41 -22.97
N GLN A 406 9.44 7.48 -23.63
CA GLN A 406 10.25 8.55 -23.06
C GLN A 406 9.55 9.92 -23.16
N SER A 407 10.07 10.92 -22.44
CA SER A 407 9.55 12.30 -22.41
C SER A 407 8.19 12.47 -21.72
N PHE A 408 7.75 11.53 -20.94
CA PHE A 408 6.60 11.60 -20.04
C PHE A 408 6.79 10.61 -18.90
N GLN A 409 5.97 10.69 -17.87
CA GLN A 409 6.08 9.79 -16.72
C GLN A 409 4.70 9.27 -16.29
N ILE A 410 4.65 8.00 -15.92
CA ILE A 410 3.46 7.31 -15.35
C ILE A 410 3.89 6.46 -14.16
N THR A 411 2.94 6.07 -13.31
CA THR A 411 3.22 5.13 -12.23
C THR A 411 3.35 3.70 -12.76
N PRO A 412 4.09 2.82 -12.07
CA PRO A 412 4.11 1.39 -12.39
C PRO A 412 2.70 0.78 -12.48
N LEU A 413 1.80 1.14 -11.56
CA LEU A 413 0.45 0.59 -11.55
C LEU A 413 -0.41 1.11 -12.70
N GLN A 414 -0.24 2.38 -13.15
CA GLN A 414 -0.88 2.89 -14.38
C GLN A 414 -0.47 2.10 -15.61
N LEU A 415 0.82 1.75 -15.72
CA LEU A 415 1.30 0.88 -16.82
C LEU A 415 0.64 -0.50 -16.76
N MET A 416 0.58 -1.12 -15.57
CA MET A 416 -0.07 -2.43 -15.37
C MET A 416 -1.53 -2.39 -15.77
N ARG A 417 -2.29 -1.39 -15.31
CA ARG A 417 -3.71 -1.19 -15.64
C ARG A 417 -3.92 -1.06 -17.16
N ALA A 418 -3.12 -0.23 -17.83
CA ALA A 418 -3.21 -0.05 -19.27
C ALA A 418 -2.87 -1.33 -20.04
N ALA A 419 -1.80 -2.03 -19.62
CA ALA A 419 -1.39 -3.30 -20.24
C ALA A 419 -2.41 -4.42 -19.99
N SER A 420 -3.08 -4.46 -18.83
CA SER A 420 -4.13 -5.43 -18.55
C SER A 420 -5.29 -5.30 -19.52
N ALA A 421 -5.71 -4.07 -19.85
CA ALA A 421 -6.76 -3.83 -20.83
C ALA A 421 -6.37 -4.32 -22.23
N VAL A 422 -5.08 -4.27 -22.58
CA VAL A 422 -4.60 -4.79 -23.87
C VAL A 422 -4.74 -6.30 -23.97
N VAL A 423 -4.55 -7.04 -22.87
CA VAL A 423 -4.48 -8.52 -22.92
C VAL A 423 -5.74 -9.22 -22.40
N ASN A 424 -6.72 -8.51 -21.84
CA ASN A 424 -7.95 -9.07 -21.28
C ASN A 424 -9.21 -8.84 -22.14
N GLY A 425 -9.02 -8.52 -23.43
CA GLY A 425 -10.14 -8.26 -24.35
C GLY A 425 -10.69 -6.83 -24.31
N GLY A 426 -9.94 -5.87 -23.74
CA GLY A 426 -10.26 -4.45 -23.76
C GLY A 426 -10.98 -3.91 -22.52
N ASN A 427 -10.87 -4.58 -21.39
CA ASN A 427 -11.49 -4.17 -20.14
C ASN A 427 -10.46 -3.42 -19.27
N LEU A 428 -10.65 -2.13 -19.05
CA LEU A 428 -9.83 -1.33 -18.17
C LEU A 428 -10.32 -1.52 -16.72
N VAL A 429 -9.72 -2.46 -16.02
CA VAL A 429 -10.06 -2.85 -14.64
C VAL A 429 -9.46 -1.87 -13.64
N THR A 430 -10.06 -1.78 -12.45
CA THR A 430 -9.48 -1.05 -11.32
C THR A 430 -8.62 -2.01 -10.49
N PRO A 431 -7.30 -1.78 -10.39
CA PRO A 431 -6.44 -2.54 -9.50
C PRO A 431 -6.88 -2.38 -8.04
N HIS A 432 -6.91 -3.45 -7.25
CA HIS A 432 -7.38 -3.38 -5.86
C HIS A 432 -6.84 -4.52 -5.00
N PHE A 433 -6.91 -4.32 -3.68
CA PHE A 433 -6.56 -5.31 -2.67
C PHE A 433 -7.78 -5.80 -1.88
N GLY A 434 -8.71 -4.92 -1.48
CA GLY A 434 -9.91 -5.32 -0.76
C GLY A 434 -10.85 -6.15 -1.62
N VAL A 435 -11.39 -7.26 -1.08
CA VAL A 435 -12.33 -8.11 -1.79
C VAL A 435 -13.70 -8.10 -1.12
N TYR A 436 -13.74 -8.35 0.19
CA TYR A 436 -14.96 -8.32 0.98
C TYR A 436 -14.64 -8.05 2.45
N THR A 437 -15.68 -7.68 3.20
CA THR A 437 -15.60 -7.46 4.64
C THR A 437 -16.39 -8.51 5.41
N THR A 438 -15.99 -8.75 6.67
CA THR A 438 -16.69 -9.68 7.55
C THR A 438 -16.91 -9.07 8.94
N ASP A 439 -17.91 -9.60 9.65
CA ASP A 439 -18.10 -9.34 11.07
C ASP A 439 -17.11 -10.15 11.93
N GLU A 440 -17.21 -10.02 13.26
CA GLU A 440 -16.39 -10.79 14.23
C GLU A 440 -16.60 -12.32 14.15
N ASN A 441 -17.71 -12.77 13.58
CA ASN A 441 -18.07 -14.18 13.42
C ASN A 441 -17.67 -14.72 12.02
N ASN A 442 -16.94 -13.93 11.23
CA ASN A 442 -16.54 -14.21 9.85
C ASN A 442 -17.74 -14.31 8.86
N ASN A 443 -18.88 -13.73 9.18
CA ASN A 443 -19.96 -13.61 8.20
C ASN A 443 -19.65 -12.44 7.27
N VAL A 444 -19.78 -12.66 5.96
CA VAL A 444 -19.58 -11.61 4.95
C VAL A 444 -20.62 -10.50 5.16
N THR A 445 -20.15 -9.28 5.35
CA THR A 445 -21.00 -8.09 5.54
C THR A 445 -21.17 -7.31 4.25
N GLU A 446 -20.11 -7.21 3.43
CA GLU A 446 -20.13 -6.50 2.16
C GLU A 446 -19.13 -7.13 1.19
N VAL A 447 -19.50 -7.21 -0.10
CA VAL A 447 -18.57 -7.52 -1.20
C VAL A 447 -18.22 -6.19 -1.87
N LEU A 448 -16.93 -5.86 -1.86
CA LEU A 448 -16.42 -4.61 -2.43
C LEU A 448 -16.52 -4.65 -3.96
N LYS A 449 -16.87 -3.53 -4.56
CA LYS A 449 -17.08 -3.44 -6.01
C LYS A 449 -16.18 -2.37 -6.60
N TYR A 450 -15.52 -2.73 -7.70
CA TYR A 450 -14.61 -1.87 -8.43
C TYR A 450 -15.11 -1.64 -9.85
N GLU A 451 -14.91 -0.43 -10.35
CA GLU A 451 -15.33 -0.07 -11.71
C GLU A 451 -14.47 -0.79 -12.75
N THR A 452 -15.11 -1.27 -13.80
CA THR A 452 -14.45 -1.75 -15.02
C THR A 452 -15.02 -1.01 -16.21
N LYS A 453 -14.16 -0.27 -16.94
CA LYS A 453 -14.52 0.41 -18.17
C LYS A 453 -14.28 -0.54 -19.34
N THR A 454 -15.32 -0.93 -20.05
CA THR A 454 -15.24 -1.85 -21.18
C THR A 454 -14.97 -1.13 -22.49
N GLY A 455 -14.37 -1.82 -23.47
CA GLY A 455 -14.17 -1.29 -24.81
C GLY A 455 -13.01 -0.30 -24.96
N ALA A 456 -12.06 -0.31 -24.04
CA ALA A 456 -10.82 0.46 -24.16
C ALA A 456 -9.97 -0.01 -25.36
N VAL A 457 -10.03 -1.32 -25.66
CA VAL A 457 -9.38 -1.98 -26.80
C VAL A 457 -10.38 -2.96 -27.41
N SER A 458 -10.35 -3.13 -28.74
CA SER A 458 -11.15 -4.16 -29.41
C SER A 458 -10.60 -5.56 -29.15
N THR A 459 -11.48 -6.58 -29.12
CA THR A 459 -11.05 -7.97 -28.95
C THR A 459 -10.04 -8.39 -30.03
N ALA A 460 -10.23 -7.94 -31.28
CA ALA A 460 -9.31 -8.24 -32.37
C ALA A 460 -7.90 -7.70 -32.13
N THR A 461 -7.79 -6.45 -31.67
CA THR A 461 -6.50 -5.85 -31.28
C THR A 461 -5.89 -6.57 -30.09
N SER A 462 -6.70 -6.92 -29.09
CA SER A 462 -6.24 -7.66 -27.91
C SER A 462 -5.62 -9.01 -28.32
N GLU A 463 -6.30 -9.80 -29.16
CA GLU A 463 -5.77 -11.07 -29.67
C GLU A 463 -4.47 -10.89 -30.46
N THR A 464 -4.42 -9.88 -31.33
CA THR A 464 -3.20 -9.57 -32.09
C THR A 464 -2.04 -9.22 -31.17
N MET A 465 -2.28 -8.38 -30.16
CA MET A 465 -1.26 -7.94 -29.22
C MET A 465 -0.77 -9.10 -28.34
N LYS A 466 -1.64 -9.99 -27.88
CA LYS A 466 -1.25 -11.19 -27.12
C LYS A 466 -0.26 -12.05 -27.91
N GLY A 467 -0.56 -12.35 -29.17
CA GLY A 467 0.33 -13.13 -30.03
C GLY A 467 1.66 -12.44 -30.34
N LEU A 468 1.67 -11.09 -30.49
CA LEU A 468 2.90 -10.33 -30.68
C LEU A 468 3.77 -10.32 -29.41
N LEU A 469 3.16 -10.19 -28.24
CA LEU A 469 3.87 -10.17 -26.96
C LEU A 469 4.36 -11.56 -26.54
N GLU A 470 3.66 -12.63 -26.93
CA GLU A 470 4.15 -13.99 -26.81
C GLU A 470 5.40 -14.22 -27.68
N ALA A 471 5.39 -13.74 -28.92
CA ALA A 471 6.57 -13.80 -29.79
C ALA A 471 7.80 -13.06 -29.22
N VAL A 472 7.59 -11.96 -28.47
CA VAL A 472 8.69 -11.26 -27.77
C VAL A 472 9.37 -12.18 -26.75
N VAL A 473 8.62 -13.06 -26.09
CA VAL A 473 9.17 -14.01 -25.10
C VAL A 473 9.69 -15.27 -25.79
N ALA A 474 8.98 -15.79 -26.78
CA ALA A 474 9.41 -17.00 -27.48
C ALA A 474 10.72 -16.80 -28.26
N GLU A 475 10.84 -15.70 -29.01
CA GLU A 475 11.90 -15.50 -30.01
C GLU A 475 12.64 -14.15 -29.89
N GLY A 476 12.15 -13.22 -29.03
CA GLY A 476 12.62 -11.83 -28.97
C GLY A 476 13.44 -11.51 -27.73
N THR A 477 13.44 -10.20 -27.41
CA THR A 477 14.21 -9.62 -26.29
C THR A 477 13.75 -10.10 -24.91
N GLY A 478 12.59 -10.75 -24.80
CA GLY A 478 12.04 -11.32 -23.57
C GLY A 478 12.38 -12.78 -23.34
N HIS A 479 13.18 -13.42 -24.21
CA HIS A 479 13.40 -14.87 -24.24
C HIS A 479 13.87 -15.45 -22.91
N ARG A 480 14.55 -14.68 -22.07
CA ARG A 480 14.99 -15.15 -20.74
C ARG A 480 13.82 -15.35 -19.73
N ALA A 481 12.59 -14.95 -20.08
CA ALA A 481 11.39 -15.29 -19.32
C ALA A 481 10.67 -16.52 -19.90
N TYR A 482 11.18 -17.12 -20.99
CA TYR A 482 10.60 -18.32 -21.60
C TYR A 482 10.72 -19.52 -20.68
N ILE A 483 9.64 -20.27 -20.56
CA ILE A 483 9.60 -21.54 -19.82
C ILE A 483 8.89 -22.57 -20.72
N ALA A 484 9.57 -23.66 -21.03
CA ALA A 484 8.98 -24.73 -21.84
C ALA A 484 7.66 -25.23 -21.22
N GLY A 485 6.63 -25.34 -22.04
CA GLY A 485 5.30 -25.76 -21.62
C GLY A 485 4.39 -24.66 -21.06
N TYR A 486 4.90 -23.44 -20.83
CA TYR A 486 4.07 -22.29 -20.51
C TYR A 486 4.03 -21.30 -21.67
N SER A 487 2.84 -20.83 -22.01
CA SER A 487 2.64 -19.70 -22.91
C SER A 487 2.78 -18.40 -22.13
N ILE A 488 3.87 -17.65 -22.38
CA ILE A 488 4.19 -16.41 -21.69
C ILE A 488 4.31 -15.28 -22.71
N GLY A 489 3.55 -14.22 -22.52
CA GLY A 489 3.71 -12.98 -23.26
C GLY A 489 4.40 -11.91 -22.41
N GLY A 490 5.09 -10.96 -23.03
CA GLY A 490 5.71 -9.89 -22.26
C GLY A 490 6.50 -8.88 -23.05
N LYS A 491 7.06 -7.88 -22.33
CA LYS A 491 7.88 -6.82 -22.92
C LYS A 491 8.96 -6.34 -21.94
N THR A 492 10.18 -6.28 -22.44
CA THR A 492 11.34 -5.73 -21.73
C THR A 492 11.44 -4.23 -21.89
N ALA A 493 11.99 -3.54 -20.88
CA ALA A 493 12.46 -2.17 -21.04
C ALA A 493 13.74 -1.90 -20.24
N THR A 494 14.44 -0.87 -20.68
CA THR A 494 15.57 -0.25 -19.99
C THR A 494 15.41 1.24 -20.18
N SER A 495 15.07 1.95 -19.12
CA SER A 495 14.78 3.39 -19.14
C SER A 495 15.90 4.14 -18.44
N GLU A 496 16.41 5.18 -19.09
CA GLU A 496 17.42 6.06 -18.50
C GLU A 496 16.73 7.14 -17.67
N LYS A 497 17.14 7.29 -16.41
CA LYS A 497 16.57 8.28 -15.48
C LYS A 497 17.05 9.70 -15.80
N LEU A 498 16.25 10.66 -15.39
CA LEU A 498 16.64 12.07 -15.42
C LEU A 498 17.39 12.47 -14.12
N PRO A 499 18.39 13.32 -14.18
CA PRO A 499 19.05 13.83 -15.39
C PRO A 499 19.93 12.74 -16.06
N ARG A 500 19.87 12.64 -17.39
CA ARG A 500 20.57 11.58 -18.16
C ARG A 500 22.10 11.62 -18.02
N SER A 501 22.65 12.74 -17.58
CA SER A 501 24.10 12.89 -17.30
C SER A 501 24.62 12.00 -16.17
N GLU A 502 23.73 11.45 -15.34
CA GLU A 502 24.08 10.57 -14.21
C GLU A 502 24.15 9.09 -14.60
N ASN A 503 23.77 8.74 -15.84
CA ASN A 503 23.79 7.36 -16.36
C ASN A 503 23.10 6.36 -15.43
N ARG A 504 21.96 6.74 -14.85
CA ARG A 504 21.13 5.88 -14.00
C ARG A 504 19.99 5.28 -14.81
N TYR A 505 19.68 4.02 -14.55
CA TYR A 505 18.71 3.26 -15.32
C TYR A 505 17.66 2.60 -14.43
N ILE A 506 16.49 2.35 -15.01
CA ILE A 506 15.47 1.44 -14.49
C ILE A 506 15.34 0.29 -15.48
N SER A 507 15.58 -0.92 -15.00
CA SER A 507 15.40 -2.15 -15.77
C SER A 507 14.07 -2.74 -15.45
N SER A 508 13.27 -3.08 -16.47
CA SER A 508 11.94 -3.62 -16.22
C SER A 508 11.53 -4.71 -17.22
N PHE A 509 10.61 -5.55 -16.77
CA PHE A 509 9.91 -6.52 -17.59
C PHE A 509 8.45 -6.61 -17.14
N LEU A 510 7.54 -6.52 -18.10
CA LEU A 510 6.13 -6.79 -17.91
C LEU A 510 5.82 -8.12 -18.61
N GLY A 511 5.33 -9.09 -17.86
CA GLY A 511 4.96 -10.41 -18.37
C GLY A 511 3.53 -10.78 -17.99
N PHE A 512 2.92 -11.71 -18.72
CA PHE A 512 1.64 -12.30 -18.40
C PHE A 512 1.55 -13.76 -18.87
N SER A 513 0.73 -14.56 -18.24
CA SER A 513 0.53 -15.98 -18.54
C SER A 513 -0.88 -16.43 -18.12
N PRO A 514 -1.48 -17.44 -18.83
CA PRO A 514 -1.13 -17.90 -20.18
C PRO A 514 -1.32 -16.79 -21.22
N ALA A 515 -0.57 -16.80 -22.33
CA ALA A 515 -0.63 -15.71 -23.31
C ALA A 515 -1.98 -15.63 -24.04
N ASP A 516 -2.64 -16.75 -24.27
CA ASP A 516 -3.96 -16.83 -24.91
C ASP A 516 -5.11 -16.39 -23.98
N ASN A 517 -5.01 -16.73 -22.67
CA ASN A 517 -6.02 -16.39 -21.66
C ASN A 517 -5.34 -15.91 -20.36
N PRO A 518 -4.82 -14.69 -20.32
CA PRO A 518 -4.03 -14.18 -19.19
C PRO A 518 -4.78 -14.24 -17.85
N GLN A 519 -4.22 -14.97 -16.88
CA GLN A 519 -4.73 -15.13 -15.52
C GLN A 519 -3.85 -14.41 -14.50
N VAL A 520 -2.59 -14.18 -14.87
CA VAL A 520 -1.62 -13.46 -14.04
C VAL A 520 -0.77 -12.54 -14.91
N MET A 521 -0.53 -11.35 -14.42
CA MET A 521 0.37 -10.36 -15.00
C MET A 521 1.36 -9.91 -13.93
N THR A 522 2.64 -9.80 -14.30
CA THR A 522 3.72 -9.39 -13.39
C THR A 522 4.52 -8.27 -14.00
N LEU A 523 4.76 -7.22 -13.22
CA LEU A 523 5.70 -6.15 -13.56
C LEU A 523 6.82 -6.13 -12.53
N ILE A 524 8.06 -6.20 -13.01
CA ILE A 524 9.25 -5.97 -12.19
C ILE A 524 9.95 -4.68 -12.63
N LEU A 525 10.39 -3.87 -11.67
CA LEU A 525 11.26 -2.71 -11.86
C LEU A 525 12.46 -2.85 -10.93
N ILE A 526 13.65 -2.70 -11.51
CA ILE A 526 14.92 -2.69 -10.78
C ILE A 526 15.52 -1.29 -10.94
N ASP A 527 15.48 -0.49 -9.88
CA ASP A 527 15.89 0.92 -9.91
C ASP A 527 17.38 1.05 -9.59
N GLU A 528 18.11 1.70 -10.49
CA GLU A 528 19.55 1.98 -10.40
C GLU A 528 20.41 0.73 -10.16
N PRO A 529 20.23 -0.37 -10.94
CA PRO A 529 21.08 -1.56 -10.80
C PRO A 529 22.53 -1.26 -11.18
N GLN A 530 23.48 -1.87 -10.47
CA GLN A 530 24.89 -1.76 -10.80
C GLN A 530 25.32 -2.84 -11.79
N GLY A 531 26.30 -2.49 -12.64
CA GLY A 531 26.83 -3.38 -13.67
C GLY A 531 25.87 -3.53 -14.86
N ILE A 532 25.46 -4.75 -15.20
CA ILE A 532 24.52 -5.01 -16.30
C ILE A 532 23.13 -4.51 -15.89
N TYR A 533 22.56 -3.65 -16.74
CA TYR A 533 21.29 -2.96 -16.50
C TYR A 533 20.20 -3.19 -17.58
N TYR A 534 20.40 -4.15 -18.49
CA TYR A 534 19.39 -4.45 -19.53
C TYR A 534 18.22 -5.26 -18.96
N GLY A 535 16.98 -4.77 -19.12
CA GLY A 535 15.78 -5.42 -18.59
C GLY A 535 15.58 -6.86 -19.07
N GLY A 536 15.90 -7.15 -20.35
CA GLY A 536 15.89 -8.52 -20.88
C GLY A 536 16.93 -9.44 -20.22
N THR A 537 17.99 -8.88 -19.63
CA THR A 537 19.07 -9.66 -18.99
C THR A 537 18.82 -9.85 -17.50
N ILE A 538 18.29 -8.86 -16.79
CA ILE A 538 18.21 -8.89 -15.32
C ILE A 538 16.79 -8.89 -14.77
N ALA A 539 15.77 -8.43 -15.53
CA ALA A 539 14.38 -8.40 -15.10
C ALA A 539 13.55 -9.57 -15.66
N ALA A 540 13.71 -9.90 -16.95
CA ALA A 540 12.96 -11.00 -17.58
C ALA A 540 13.18 -12.35 -16.90
N PRO A 541 14.43 -12.80 -16.57
CA PRO A 541 14.63 -14.10 -15.93
C PRO A 541 13.99 -14.18 -14.54
N VAL A 542 13.92 -13.08 -13.79
CA VAL A 542 13.26 -13.05 -12.48
C VAL A 542 11.76 -13.33 -12.60
N VAL A 543 11.08 -12.77 -13.63
CA VAL A 543 9.68 -13.08 -13.88
C VAL A 543 9.50 -14.53 -14.35
N GLY A 544 10.44 -15.08 -15.13
CA GLY A 544 10.48 -16.50 -15.46
C GLY A 544 10.53 -17.38 -14.20
N GLU A 545 11.46 -17.10 -13.27
CA GLU A 545 11.53 -17.82 -12.00
C GLU A 545 10.25 -17.67 -11.15
N ILE A 546 9.66 -16.46 -11.12
CA ILE A 546 8.39 -16.22 -10.43
C ILE A 546 7.30 -17.10 -11.04
N TYR A 547 7.17 -17.13 -12.36
CA TYR A 547 6.13 -17.91 -13.06
C TYR A 547 6.33 -19.41 -12.90
N ASP A 548 7.54 -19.91 -12.96
CA ASP A 548 7.80 -21.35 -12.74
C ASP A 548 7.35 -21.82 -11.35
N ASN A 549 7.36 -20.91 -10.37
CA ASN A 549 6.89 -21.17 -9.01
C ASN A 549 5.38 -20.94 -8.84
N ILE A 550 4.85 -19.77 -9.28
CA ILE A 550 3.47 -19.39 -8.94
C ILE A 550 2.42 -19.95 -9.90
N LEU A 551 2.75 -20.26 -11.17
CA LEU A 551 1.75 -20.76 -12.12
C LEU A 551 1.16 -22.11 -11.69
N PRO A 552 1.96 -23.13 -11.29
CA PRO A 552 1.41 -24.37 -10.77
C PRO A 552 0.56 -24.18 -9.51
N TYR A 553 0.99 -23.25 -8.62
CA TYR A 553 0.24 -22.90 -7.42
C TYR A 553 -1.13 -22.27 -7.75
N LEU A 554 -1.21 -21.46 -8.81
CA LEU A 554 -2.46 -20.87 -9.32
C LEU A 554 -3.31 -21.86 -10.15
N GLY A 555 -2.88 -23.12 -10.29
CA GLY A 555 -3.57 -24.13 -11.08
C GLY A 555 -3.35 -24.02 -12.59
N ILE A 556 -2.33 -23.29 -13.01
CA ILE A 556 -1.92 -23.15 -14.40
C ILE A 556 -0.76 -24.12 -14.63
N TYR A 557 -1.00 -25.18 -15.41
CA TYR A 557 -0.03 -26.25 -15.60
C TYR A 557 0.63 -26.19 -16.97
N LYS A 558 1.84 -26.77 -17.06
CA LYS A 558 2.60 -26.89 -18.31
C LYS A 558 1.83 -27.78 -19.32
N ASP A 559 1.91 -27.41 -20.59
CA ASP A 559 1.50 -28.32 -21.67
C ASP A 559 2.54 -29.45 -21.74
N GLU A 560 2.10 -30.68 -21.44
CA GLU A 560 2.95 -31.89 -21.45
C GLU A 560 3.44 -32.26 -22.85
N ASN A 561 2.82 -31.73 -23.92
CA ASN A 561 3.20 -31.99 -25.30
C ASN A 561 4.19 -30.94 -25.86
N ALA A 562 4.56 -29.92 -25.08
CA ALA A 562 5.55 -28.96 -25.52
C ALA A 562 6.93 -29.65 -25.59
N GLU A 563 7.55 -29.65 -26.78
CA GLU A 563 8.92 -30.13 -26.95
C GLU A 563 9.86 -29.36 -26.01
N GLU A 564 10.67 -30.08 -25.21
CA GLU A 564 11.76 -29.50 -24.44
C GLU A 564 12.81 -28.92 -25.40
N GLU A 565 12.64 -27.69 -25.84
CA GLU A 565 13.76 -26.93 -26.37
C GLU A 565 14.78 -26.79 -25.22
N THR A 566 15.98 -27.33 -25.45
CA THR A 566 17.10 -27.29 -24.50
C THR A 566 17.47 -25.83 -24.23
N THR A 567 16.75 -25.20 -23.32
CA THR A 567 17.07 -23.88 -22.80
C THR A 567 18.22 -24.04 -21.83
N GLN A 568 19.41 -23.62 -22.21
CA GLN A 568 20.43 -23.31 -21.22
C GLN A 568 19.85 -22.20 -20.32
N THR A 569 19.41 -22.60 -19.15
CA THR A 569 19.08 -21.66 -18.05
C THR A 569 20.38 -20.97 -17.67
N ILE A 570 20.64 -19.84 -18.31
CA ILE A 570 21.73 -18.97 -17.90
C ILE A 570 21.25 -18.32 -16.60
N SER A 571 21.73 -18.81 -15.48
CA SER A 571 21.44 -18.22 -14.17
C SER A 571 21.91 -16.75 -14.13
N ILE A 572 21.39 -15.96 -13.20
CA ILE A 572 21.87 -14.58 -12.99
C ILE A 572 23.40 -14.56 -12.75
N ASP A 573 23.98 -15.67 -12.29
CA ASP A 573 25.40 -15.85 -12.03
C ASP A 573 26.24 -15.97 -13.32
N ASP A 574 25.64 -16.39 -14.46
CA ASP A 574 26.33 -16.51 -15.74
C ASP A 574 26.40 -15.18 -16.54
N ALA A 575 25.76 -14.11 -16.05
CA ALA A 575 25.79 -12.78 -16.65
C ALA A 575 27.04 -11.95 -16.25
N VAL A 576 28.09 -12.58 -15.74
CA VAL A 576 29.37 -11.97 -15.38
C VAL A 576 30.36 -12.12 -16.54
N PHE A 577 30.06 -11.52 -17.69
CA PHE A 577 31.08 -11.22 -18.71
C PHE A 577 30.69 -10.01 -19.53
#